data_76ea4fd9396ab20b7a447714cb877e59
#
_entry.id   76ea4fd9396ab20b7a447714cb877e59
#
_cell.length_a   1.000
_cell.length_b   1.000
_cell.length_c   1.000
_cell.angle_alpha   90.00
_cell.angle_beta   90.00
_cell.angle_gamma   90.00
#
_symmetry.space_group_name_H-M   'P 1'
#
loop_
_entity.id
_entity.type
_entity.pdbx_description
1 polymer ?
#
loop_
_entity_poly.entity_id
_entity_poly.type
_entity_poly.pdbx_seq_one_letter_code
_entity_poly.pdbx_strand_id
1 'polypeptide(L)'
;MTPGPTVTVNGRTYRCPRDPVVIVCIDGSEPAYFDAAIAAGRSPAIARFRRSGFATLARSVVPSFTNPNNLSIVTGVSPAVHGIAGNYFYDAAGAREVMMNDPQFLRCETLLAVLAREGAGVVVITAKDKLRRLLGHGLRGVCFSSEKAAEATKEEHGIDRVTDLVAMPVPDVYSAELSEYVLAAGLALFERERPDVMYLSLTDYIQHKHPPGDPVANEFYAMLDHYFDAFDRGGAILGITADHGMNAKSRADGTPNVVYLTPLVESMVGSGQARVILPITDPYVVHHGALGSFATIHLSRADDASRVIARLAATPGVAEVYDGPTGCARFELPADRLGDVIVVSERDVVLGKAPEAHDLSLLREPLRSHGGVSEQTVPFVLNRALVSGTRAGTDLRNFDIFDYALNRVA
;
A
#
# COMPACT_ATOMS: atom_id res chain seq x y z
N MET A 1 -27.07 25.32 -5.60
CA MET A 1 -27.28 24.09 -4.80
C MET A 1 -26.66 24.30 -3.44
N THR A 2 -27.40 24.06 -2.36
CA THR A 2 -26.83 24.08 -1.01
C THR A 2 -25.74 23.01 -0.91
N PRO A 3 -24.55 23.32 -0.35
CA PRO A 3 -23.54 22.29 -0.13
C PRO A 3 -24.13 21.16 0.74
N GLY A 4 -23.87 19.91 0.36
CA GLY A 4 -24.26 18.76 1.17
C GLY A 4 -23.48 18.71 2.50
N PRO A 5 -23.85 17.81 3.43
CA PRO A 5 -23.10 17.64 4.67
C PRO A 5 -21.64 17.29 4.40
N THR A 6 -20.75 17.74 5.29
CA THR A 6 -19.30 17.50 5.20
C THR A 6 -18.77 16.98 6.53
N VAL A 7 -17.69 16.21 6.46
CA VAL A 7 -16.90 15.79 7.62
C VAL A 7 -15.50 16.36 7.51
N THR A 8 -14.88 16.64 8.65
CA THR A 8 -13.46 17.05 8.70
C THR A 8 -12.67 15.98 9.44
N VAL A 9 -11.65 15.44 8.77
CA VAL A 9 -10.79 14.37 9.28
C VAL A 9 -9.34 14.76 9.04
N ASN A 10 -8.52 14.75 10.08
CA ASN A 10 -7.09 15.04 10.01
C ASN A 10 -6.75 16.36 9.27
N GLY A 11 -7.58 17.39 9.45
CA GLY A 11 -7.40 18.70 8.80
C GLY A 11 -7.91 18.79 7.35
N ARG A 12 -8.51 17.72 6.79
CA ARG A 12 -9.13 17.69 5.46
C ARG A 12 -10.65 17.64 5.57
N THR A 13 -11.34 18.33 4.68
CA THR A 13 -12.82 18.34 4.61
C THR A 13 -13.29 17.50 3.42
N TYR A 14 -14.22 16.60 3.69
CA TYR A 14 -14.82 15.71 2.70
C TYR A 14 -16.34 15.90 2.68
N ARG A 15 -16.93 15.89 1.50
CA ARG A 15 -18.38 15.82 1.35
C ARG A 15 -18.87 14.42 1.71
N CYS A 16 -19.99 14.32 2.40
CA CYS A 16 -20.68 13.04 2.52
C CYS A 16 -21.11 12.58 1.12
N PRO A 17 -20.93 11.30 0.77
CA PRO A 17 -21.24 10.77 -0.55
C PRO A 17 -22.74 10.94 -0.87
N ARG A 18 -23.06 11.26 -2.12
CA ARG A 18 -24.42 11.27 -2.67
C ARG A 18 -24.66 10.05 -3.54
N ASP A 19 -23.62 9.64 -4.25
CA ASP A 19 -23.55 8.41 -5.01
C ASP A 19 -22.59 7.48 -4.32
N PRO A 20 -22.72 6.16 -4.44
CA PRO A 20 -21.76 5.21 -3.89
C PRO A 20 -20.35 5.46 -4.39
N VAL A 21 -19.39 5.55 -3.48
CA VAL A 21 -17.97 5.70 -3.79
C VAL A 21 -17.24 4.40 -3.50
N VAL A 22 -16.56 3.87 -4.49
CA VAL A 22 -15.73 2.66 -4.38
C VAL A 22 -14.29 3.02 -4.66
N ILE A 23 -13.42 2.89 -3.68
CA ILE A 23 -11.97 3.08 -3.84
C ILE A 23 -11.30 1.72 -3.82
N VAL A 24 -10.53 1.43 -4.87
CA VAL A 24 -9.74 0.21 -4.99
C VAL A 24 -8.26 0.55 -4.92
N CYS A 25 -7.56 -0.08 -3.99
CA CYS A 25 -6.10 -0.05 -3.87
C CYS A 25 -5.54 -1.37 -4.42
N ILE A 26 -4.85 -1.30 -5.55
CA ILE A 26 -4.22 -2.46 -6.19
C ILE A 26 -2.79 -2.55 -5.68
N ASP A 27 -2.54 -3.44 -4.73
CA ASP A 27 -1.24 -3.61 -4.11
C ASP A 27 -0.13 -3.87 -5.14
N GLY A 28 0.96 -3.13 -5.06
CA GLY A 28 2.13 -3.27 -5.93
C GLY A 28 1.94 -2.82 -7.38
N SER A 29 0.86 -2.13 -7.73
CA SER A 29 0.53 -1.78 -9.11
C SER A 29 1.24 -0.52 -9.60
N GLU A 30 2.28 -0.69 -10.41
CA GLU A 30 2.88 0.42 -11.14
C GLU A 30 2.09 0.74 -12.43
N PRO A 31 2.21 1.98 -12.98
CA PRO A 31 1.47 2.41 -14.17
C PRO A 31 1.68 1.53 -15.41
N ALA A 32 2.85 0.91 -15.53
CA ALA A 32 3.21 0.04 -16.66
C ALA A 32 2.31 -1.20 -16.78
N TYR A 33 1.74 -1.71 -15.68
CA TYR A 33 0.75 -2.79 -15.74
C TYR A 33 -0.51 -2.37 -16.49
N PHE A 34 -1.03 -1.17 -16.21
CA PHE A 34 -2.20 -0.63 -16.91
C PHE A 34 -1.89 -0.42 -18.40
N ASP A 35 -0.72 0.15 -18.70
CA ASP A 35 -0.32 0.41 -20.07
C ASP A 35 -0.21 -0.89 -20.89
N ALA A 36 0.42 -1.92 -20.32
CA ALA A 36 0.58 -3.21 -20.94
C ALA A 36 -0.77 -3.93 -21.13
N ALA A 37 -1.63 -3.95 -20.12
CA ALA A 37 -2.95 -4.60 -20.22
C ALA A 37 -3.88 -3.89 -21.23
N ILE A 38 -3.84 -2.56 -21.29
CA ILE A 38 -4.56 -1.78 -22.31
C ILE A 38 -4.02 -2.07 -23.71
N ALA A 39 -2.70 -2.09 -23.90
CA ALA A 39 -2.07 -2.39 -25.17
C ALA A 39 -2.39 -3.80 -25.66
N ALA A 40 -2.50 -4.75 -24.73
CA ALA A 40 -2.94 -6.14 -25.01
C ALA A 40 -4.45 -6.27 -25.25
N GLY A 41 -5.23 -5.20 -25.14
CA GLY A 41 -6.71 -5.22 -25.28
C GLY A 41 -7.43 -5.90 -24.12
N ARG A 42 -6.77 -6.06 -22.96
CA ARG A 42 -7.28 -6.77 -21.79
C ARG A 42 -8.01 -5.87 -20.78
N SER A 43 -7.87 -4.55 -20.89
CA SER A 43 -8.45 -3.60 -19.92
C SER A 43 -9.24 -2.47 -20.62
N PRO A 44 -10.38 -2.78 -21.28
CA PRO A 44 -11.18 -1.80 -21.99
C PRO A 44 -11.87 -0.78 -21.08
N ALA A 45 -12.27 -1.15 -19.86
CA ALA A 45 -12.88 -0.22 -18.91
C ALA A 45 -11.87 0.80 -18.39
N ILE A 46 -10.67 0.36 -17.98
CA ILE A 46 -9.57 1.28 -17.59
C ILE A 46 -9.21 2.21 -18.75
N ALA A 47 -9.13 1.68 -19.98
CA ALA A 47 -8.90 2.50 -21.17
C ALA A 47 -10.02 3.55 -21.37
N ARG A 48 -11.27 3.20 -21.11
CA ARG A 48 -12.41 4.13 -21.13
C ARG A 48 -12.26 5.21 -20.04
N PHE A 49 -11.97 4.83 -18.80
CA PHE A 49 -11.79 5.77 -17.68
C PHE A 49 -10.66 6.77 -17.95
N ARG A 50 -9.57 6.33 -18.55
CA ARG A 50 -8.48 7.22 -18.96
C ARG A 50 -8.91 8.24 -20.03
N ARG A 51 -9.86 7.92 -20.89
CA ARG A 51 -10.33 8.83 -21.95
C ARG A 51 -11.45 9.75 -21.51
N SER A 52 -12.39 9.28 -20.71
CA SER A 52 -13.64 9.98 -20.36
C SER A 52 -13.77 10.38 -18.90
N GLY A 53 -12.98 9.79 -18.02
CA GLY A 53 -12.90 10.12 -16.61
C GLY A 53 -11.72 11.05 -16.30
N PHE A 54 -11.06 10.82 -15.18
CA PHE A 54 -9.82 11.50 -14.80
C PHE A 54 -8.72 10.47 -14.57
N ALA A 55 -7.59 10.63 -15.23
CA ALA A 55 -6.45 9.73 -15.04
C ALA A 55 -5.14 10.51 -15.04
N THR A 56 -4.29 10.22 -14.07
CA THR A 56 -2.96 10.80 -13.92
C THR A 56 -2.08 9.83 -13.10
N LEU A 57 -0.88 10.27 -12.79
CA LEU A 57 0.01 9.59 -11.85
C LEU A 57 -0.01 10.31 -10.51
N ALA A 58 0.15 9.53 -9.44
CA ALA A 58 0.32 10.05 -8.09
C ALA A 58 1.59 9.48 -7.46
N ARG A 59 1.98 10.03 -6.31
CA ARG A 59 3.07 9.50 -5.50
C ARG A 59 2.52 8.84 -4.24
N SER A 60 2.95 7.61 -3.98
CA SER A 60 2.76 6.96 -2.68
C SER A 60 3.64 7.60 -1.61
N VAL A 61 3.46 7.24 -0.33
CA VAL A 61 4.41 7.62 0.73
C VAL A 61 5.65 6.72 0.65
N VAL A 62 6.76 7.19 1.19
CA VAL A 62 7.99 6.38 1.40
C VAL A 62 8.13 6.16 2.91
N PRO A 63 8.42 4.92 3.35
CA PRO A 63 8.66 3.72 2.55
C PRO A 63 7.41 3.29 1.78
N SER A 64 7.62 2.90 0.52
CA SER A 64 6.58 2.44 -0.39
C SER A 64 6.18 1.01 -0.03
N PHE A 65 5.49 0.87 1.12
CA PHE A 65 5.01 -0.38 1.72
C PHE A 65 3.51 -0.34 1.95
N THR A 66 2.90 -1.51 2.07
CA THR A 66 1.45 -1.70 2.17
C THR A 66 0.81 -0.94 3.33
N ASN A 67 1.26 -1.17 4.58
CA ASN A 67 0.61 -0.55 5.74
C ASN A 67 0.68 0.98 5.72
N PRO A 68 1.85 1.64 5.58
CA PRO A 68 1.91 3.10 5.59
C PRO A 68 1.04 3.72 4.49
N ASN A 69 1.01 3.14 3.31
CA ASN A 69 0.26 3.69 2.18
C ASN A 69 -1.25 3.47 2.30
N ASN A 70 -1.70 2.25 2.66
CA ASN A 70 -3.13 2.02 2.89
C ASN A 70 -3.66 2.94 4.00
N LEU A 71 -2.89 3.12 5.10
CA LEU A 71 -3.29 4.04 6.16
C LEU A 71 -3.28 5.50 5.69
N SER A 72 -2.30 5.92 4.89
CA SER A 72 -2.30 7.25 4.29
C SER A 72 -3.54 7.47 3.42
N ILE A 73 -3.92 6.49 2.58
CA ILE A 73 -5.12 6.57 1.72
C ILE A 73 -6.39 6.79 2.56
N VAL A 74 -6.60 6.01 3.61
CA VAL A 74 -7.84 6.09 4.40
C VAL A 74 -7.83 7.17 5.49
N THR A 75 -6.68 7.78 5.80
CA THR A 75 -6.59 8.91 6.75
C THR A 75 -6.43 10.25 6.05
N GLY A 76 -6.03 10.25 4.76
CA GLY A 76 -5.75 11.45 3.98
C GLY A 76 -4.48 12.20 4.39
N VAL A 77 -3.59 11.59 5.18
CA VAL A 77 -2.37 12.23 5.71
C VAL A 77 -1.16 11.31 5.63
N SER A 78 0.03 11.87 5.84
CA SER A 78 1.30 11.15 5.80
C SER A 78 1.56 10.31 7.07
N PRO A 79 2.53 9.39 7.03
CA PRO A 79 2.99 8.61 8.18
C PRO A 79 3.37 9.44 9.40
N ALA A 80 3.90 10.64 9.22
CA ALA A 80 4.22 11.56 10.33
C ALA A 80 3.01 11.86 11.21
N VAL A 81 1.80 11.87 10.62
CA VAL A 81 0.55 12.14 11.32
C VAL A 81 -0.08 10.86 11.84
N HIS A 82 -0.31 9.87 10.96
CA HIS A 82 -1.01 8.64 11.35
C HIS A 82 -0.12 7.63 12.09
N GLY A 83 1.20 7.80 12.08
CA GLY A 83 2.14 7.03 12.90
C GLY A 83 2.62 5.71 12.32
N ILE A 84 2.00 5.16 11.27
CA ILE A 84 2.39 3.89 10.68
C ILE A 84 3.51 4.11 9.66
N ALA A 85 4.75 3.73 10.03
CA ALA A 85 5.96 4.00 9.26
C ALA A 85 6.49 2.80 8.46
N GLY A 86 5.83 1.65 8.56
CA GLY A 86 6.23 0.40 7.88
C GLY A 86 5.30 -0.74 8.28
N ASN A 87 5.64 -1.95 7.84
CA ASN A 87 4.99 -3.16 8.32
C ASN A 87 5.64 -3.68 9.62
N TYR A 88 6.85 -3.16 9.93
CA TYR A 88 7.70 -3.62 11.03
C TYR A 88 8.59 -2.47 11.53
N PHE A 89 8.88 -2.40 12.83
CA PHE A 89 9.77 -1.38 13.39
C PHE A 89 10.45 -1.86 14.67
N TYR A 90 11.48 -1.13 15.11
CA TYR A 90 12.08 -1.31 16.42
C TYR A 90 11.46 -0.32 17.42
N ASP A 91 10.74 -0.89 18.39
CA ASP A 91 10.23 -0.15 19.55
C ASP A 91 11.38 0.04 20.55
N ALA A 92 12.00 1.22 20.52
CA ALA A 92 13.15 1.53 21.38
C ALA A 92 12.77 1.55 22.88
N ALA A 93 11.56 1.93 23.22
CA ALA A 93 11.09 1.96 24.61
C ALA A 93 10.93 0.53 25.18
N GLY A 94 10.45 -0.40 24.37
CA GLY A 94 10.32 -1.81 24.73
C GLY A 94 11.55 -2.65 24.41
N ALA A 95 12.57 -2.08 23.76
CA ALA A 95 13.78 -2.77 23.27
C ALA A 95 13.49 -4.02 22.42
N ARG A 96 12.44 -3.97 21.59
CA ARG A 96 11.95 -5.12 20.82
C ARG A 96 11.56 -4.72 19.40
N GLU A 97 11.69 -5.67 18.49
CA GLU A 97 11.20 -5.55 17.12
C GLU A 97 9.72 -5.99 17.06
N VAL A 98 8.87 -5.19 16.43
CA VAL A 98 7.41 -5.33 16.50
C VAL A 98 6.77 -5.18 15.13
N MET A 99 5.77 -6.03 14.84
CA MET A 99 4.90 -5.85 13.69
C MET A 99 3.99 -4.63 13.89
N MET A 100 3.97 -3.72 12.90
CA MET A 100 3.17 -2.50 12.93
C MET A 100 1.77 -2.75 12.34
N ASN A 101 1.06 -3.73 12.89
CA ASN A 101 -0.28 -4.15 12.47
C ASN A 101 -1.32 -4.08 13.60
N ASP A 102 -0.94 -3.57 14.78
CA ASP A 102 -1.86 -3.33 15.88
C ASP A 102 -2.40 -1.90 15.83
N PRO A 103 -3.72 -1.70 15.94
CA PRO A 103 -4.35 -0.38 15.94
C PRO A 103 -3.81 0.59 17.00
N GLN A 104 -3.21 0.12 18.10
CA GLN A 104 -2.57 0.97 19.10
C GLN A 104 -1.47 1.88 18.54
N PHE A 105 -0.89 1.52 17.38
CA PHE A 105 0.13 2.31 16.70
C PHE A 105 -0.45 3.44 15.85
N LEU A 106 -1.75 3.40 15.53
CA LEU A 106 -2.44 4.44 14.76
C LEU A 106 -2.71 5.66 15.65
N ARG A 107 -2.36 6.85 15.17
CA ARG A 107 -2.42 8.11 15.95
C ARG A 107 -3.58 9.02 15.56
N CYS A 108 -4.36 8.66 14.55
CA CYS A 108 -5.47 9.46 14.07
C CYS A 108 -6.61 8.59 13.56
N GLU A 109 -7.79 9.17 13.38
CA GLU A 109 -8.95 8.46 12.87
C GLU A 109 -8.85 8.26 11.34
N THR A 110 -9.48 7.19 10.84
CA THR A 110 -9.68 7.00 9.41
C THR A 110 -10.92 7.76 8.94
N LEU A 111 -10.91 8.23 7.70
CA LEU A 111 -12.09 8.80 7.04
C LEU A 111 -13.28 7.83 7.08
N LEU A 112 -13.00 6.54 6.93
CA LEU A 112 -14.00 5.47 6.93
C LEU A 112 -14.74 5.39 8.26
N ALA A 113 -14.00 5.42 9.39
CA ALA A 113 -14.59 5.41 10.73
C ALA A 113 -15.43 6.68 11.00
N VAL A 114 -14.94 7.84 10.55
CA VAL A 114 -15.66 9.11 10.71
C VAL A 114 -16.94 9.13 9.88
N LEU A 115 -16.91 8.75 8.60
CA LEU A 115 -18.10 8.67 7.75
C LEU A 115 -19.14 7.69 8.31
N ALA A 116 -18.71 6.52 8.80
CA ALA A 116 -19.61 5.55 9.42
C ALA A 116 -20.26 6.10 10.71
N ARG A 117 -19.53 6.86 11.51
CA ARG A 117 -20.06 7.55 12.71
C ARG A 117 -21.12 8.59 12.37
N GLU A 118 -20.95 9.26 11.23
CA GLU A 118 -21.93 10.24 10.71
C GLU A 118 -23.08 9.60 9.93
N GLY A 119 -23.19 8.26 9.94
CA GLY A 119 -24.33 7.50 9.42
C GLY A 119 -24.17 6.95 8.01
N ALA A 120 -23.01 7.10 7.38
CA ALA A 120 -22.74 6.46 6.08
C ALA A 120 -22.61 4.94 6.22
N GLY A 121 -23.18 4.20 5.26
CA GLY A 121 -22.93 2.78 5.08
C GLY A 121 -21.52 2.54 4.53
N VAL A 122 -20.63 1.97 5.36
CA VAL A 122 -19.22 1.76 5.00
C VAL A 122 -18.86 0.28 4.96
N VAL A 123 -18.19 -0.13 3.88
CA VAL A 123 -17.67 -1.48 3.67
C VAL A 123 -16.17 -1.43 3.39
N VAL A 124 -15.41 -2.21 4.13
CA VAL A 124 -13.96 -2.38 3.94
C VAL A 124 -13.66 -3.86 3.73
N ILE A 125 -13.01 -4.20 2.63
CA ILE A 125 -12.59 -5.57 2.35
C ILE A 125 -11.10 -5.55 1.99
N THR A 126 -10.33 -6.39 2.65
CA THR A 126 -8.89 -6.53 2.40
C THR A 126 -8.55 -7.94 1.95
N ALA A 127 -7.49 -8.10 1.19
CA ALA A 127 -6.97 -9.42 0.89
C ALA A 127 -6.41 -10.09 2.17
N LYS A 128 -5.64 -9.35 2.98
CA LYS A 128 -4.91 -9.86 4.15
C LYS A 128 -5.49 -9.35 5.48
N ASP A 129 -5.64 -10.24 6.47
CA ASP A 129 -6.27 -9.91 7.77
C ASP A 129 -5.47 -8.93 8.63
N LYS A 130 -4.15 -8.93 8.51
CA LYS A 130 -3.29 -8.00 9.26
C LYS A 130 -3.62 -6.54 8.97
N LEU A 131 -3.87 -6.21 7.69
CA LEU A 131 -4.26 -4.86 7.27
C LEU A 131 -5.71 -4.53 7.70
N ARG A 132 -6.64 -5.52 7.65
CA ARG A 132 -8.02 -5.36 8.09
C ARG A 132 -8.13 -4.74 9.49
N ARG A 133 -7.32 -5.20 10.42
CA ARG A 133 -7.36 -4.72 11.81
C ARG A 133 -7.04 -3.22 11.93
N LEU A 134 -6.08 -2.74 11.15
CA LEU A 134 -5.73 -1.31 11.10
C LEU A 134 -6.85 -0.50 10.45
N LEU A 135 -7.36 -0.93 9.30
CA LEU A 135 -8.39 -0.21 8.54
C LEU A 135 -9.75 -0.22 9.26
N GLY A 136 -10.06 -1.29 9.98
CA GLY A 136 -11.28 -1.44 10.77
C GLY A 136 -11.26 -0.73 12.12
N HIS A 137 -10.16 -0.07 12.50
CA HIS A 137 -10.08 0.59 13.80
C HIS A 137 -11.12 1.72 13.93
N GLY A 138 -11.99 1.60 14.93
CA GLY A 138 -13.08 2.55 15.18
C GLY A 138 -14.23 2.51 14.17
N LEU A 139 -14.20 1.64 13.17
CA LEU A 139 -15.23 1.55 12.15
C LEU A 139 -16.52 0.89 12.69
N ARG A 140 -17.64 1.56 12.49
CA ARG A 140 -18.99 1.00 12.68
C ARG A 140 -19.58 0.66 11.31
N GLY A 141 -19.17 -0.48 10.75
CA GLY A 141 -19.56 -0.91 9.41
C GLY A 141 -19.09 -2.33 9.14
N VAL A 142 -19.06 -2.73 7.88
CA VAL A 142 -18.55 -4.04 7.47
C VAL A 142 -17.03 -3.95 7.26
N CYS A 143 -16.27 -4.83 7.90
CA CYS A 143 -14.82 -4.91 7.72
C CYS A 143 -14.33 -6.35 7.87
N PHE A 144 -13.92 -7.00 6.76
CA PHE A 144 -13.38 -8.35 6.77
C PHE A 144 -12.25 -8.53 5.76
N SER A 145 -11.55 -9.68 5.83
CA SER A 145 -10.53 -10.06 4.85
C SER A 145 -10.94 -11.30 4.07
N SER A 146 -10.50 -11.39 2.81
CA SER A 146 -10.68 -12.62 2.01
C SER A 146 -9.87 -13.79 2.58
N GLU A 147 -8.67 -13.53 3.12
CA GLU A 147 -7.84 -14.52 3.81
C GLU A 147 -8.61 -15.28 4.90
N LYS A 148 -9.48 -14.59 5.64
CA LYS A 148 -10.25 -15.13 6.76
C LYS A 148 -11.76 -14.99 6.59
N ALA A 149 -12.24 -15.03 5.35
CA ALA A 149 -13.66 -14.85 5.05
C ALA A 149 -14.57 -15.85 5.78
N ALA A 150 -14.12 -17.09 5.98
CA ALA A 150 -14.86 -18.12 6.72
C ALA A 150 -14.95 -17.87 8.25
N GLU A 151 -14.06 -17.02 8.79
CA GLU A 151 -14.02 -16.67 10.21
C GLU A 151 -14.85 -15.40 10.51
N ALA A 152 -15.42 -14.74 9.50
CA ALA A 152 -16.13 -13.48 9.68
C ALA A 152 -17.40 -13.67 10.52
N THR A 153 -17.56 -12.80 11.52
CA THR A 153 -18.72 -12.77 12.42
C THR A 153 -19.37 -11.39 12.40
N LYS A 154 -20.66 -11.33 12.63
CA LYS A 154 -21.38 -10.05 12.69
C LYS A 154 -20.89 -9.15 13.83
N GLU A 155 -20.45 -9.75 14.92
CA GLU A 155 -19.96 -9.02 16.10
C GLU A 155 -18.64 -8.28 15.82
N GLU A 156 -17.65 -8.97 15.22
CA GLU A 156 -16.34 -8.41 14.97
C GLU A 156 -16.24 -7.69 13.61
N HIS A 157 -16.94 -8.21 12.59
CA HIS A 157 -16.75 -7.80 11.21
C HIS A 157 -17.94 -7.02 10.62
N GLY A 158 -19.04 -6.87 11.38
CA GLY A 158 -20.27 -6.25 10.92
C GLY A 158 -21.10 -7.12 9.96
N ILE A 159 -20.58 -8.30 9.61
CA ILE A 159 -21.19 -9.26 8.67
C ILE A 159 -20.84 -10.68 9.10
N ASP A 160 -21.76 -11.60 8.84
CA ASP A 160 -21.53 -13.05 8.94
C ASP A 160 -21.74 -13.73 7.59
N ARG A 161 -21.42 -15.02 7.49
CA ARG A 161 -21.67 -15.85 6.31
C ARG A 161 -21.10 -15.25 5.02
N VAL A 162 -19.91 -14.67 5.11
CA VAL A 162 -19.24 -14.02 3.97
C VAL A 162 -19.02 -15.00 2.82
N THR A 163 -18.79 -16.29 3.11
CA THR A 163 -18.67 -17.35 2.09
C THR A 163 -19.91 -17.57 1.25
N ASP A 164 -21.09 -17.12 1.73
CA ASP A 164 -22.34 -17.22 0.98
C ASP A 164 -22.53 -16.04 0.00
N LEU A 165 -21.68 -15.02 0.07
CA LEU A 165 -21.74 -13.84 -0.81
C LEU A 165 -21.26 -14.14 -2.22
N VAL A 166 -20.25 -15.00 -2.36
CA VAL A 166 -19.57 -15.29 -3.61
C VAL A 166 -19.61 -16.78 -3.91
N ALA A 167 -19.77 -17.12 -5.18
CA ALA A 167 -19.79 -18.51 -5.65
C ALA A 167 -18.36 -19.02 -5.91
N MET A 168 -17.43 -18.79 -4.95
CA MET A 168 -16.06 -19.26 -5.01
C MET A 168 -15.59 -19.69 -3.61
N PRO A 169 -14.69 -20.69 -3.51
CA PRO A 169 -14.11 -21.10 -2.24
C PRO A 169 -13.27 -19.97 -1.63
N VAL A 170 -13.04 -20.02 -0.31
CA VAL A 170 -12.06 -19.13 0.32
C VAL A 170 -10.67 -19.44 -0.26
N PRO A 171 -9.99 -18.44 -0.84
CA PRO A 171 -8.74 -18.68 -1.53
C PRO A 171 -7.58 -19.01 -0.60
N ASP A 172 -6.55 -19.67 -1.14
CA ASP A 172 -5.26 -19.80 -0.45
C ASP A 172 -4.61 -18.42 -0.25
N VAL A 173 -3.91 -18.24 0.88
CA VAL A 173 -3.24 -16.98 1.23
C VAL A 173 -2.15 -16.59 0.22
N TYR A 174 -1.58 -17.57 -0.48
CA TYR A 174 -0.56 -17.39 -1.52
C TYR A 174 -1.13 -17.50 -2.93
N SER A 175 -2.23 -16.81 -3.19
CA SER A 175 -2.88 -16.87 -4.49
C SER A 175 -3.39 -15.50 -4.97
N ALA A 176 -3.56 -15.37 -6.28
CA ALA A 176 -4.15 -14.17 -6.91
C ALA A 176 -5.65 -14.07 -6.64
N GLU A 177 -6.29 -15.20 -6.38
CA GLU A 177 -7.72 -15.34 -6.11
C GLU A 177 -8.15 -14.58 -4.85
N LEU A 178 -7.24 -14.28 -3.91
CA LEU A 178 -7.54 -13.38 -2.79
C LEU A 178 -8.02 -12.01 -3.28
N SER A 179 -7.41 -11.45 -4.33
CA SER A 179 -7.82 -10.17 -4.93
C SER A 179 -9.17 -10.29 -5.63
N GLU A 180 -9.40 -11.38 -6.35
CA GLU A 180 -10.67 -11.63 -7.01
C GLU A 180 -11.80 -11.77 -5.98
N TYR A 181 -11.57 -12.50 -4.89
CA TYR A 181 -12.53 -12.65 -3.80
C TYR A 181 -12.91 -11.30 -3.17
N VAL A 182 -11.94 -10.40 -2.96
CA VAL A 182 -12.20 -9.04 -2.45
C VAL A 182 -13.16 -8.31 -3.38
N LEU A 183 -12.92 -8.35 -4.69
CA LEU A 183 -13.73 -7.65 -5.68
C LEU A 183 -15.12 -8.30 -5.85
N ALA A 184 -15.18 -9.63 -5.88
CA ALA A 184 -16.44 -10.37 -6.00
C ALA A 184 -17.35 -10.13 -4.78
N ALA A 185 -16.79 -10.21 -3.56
CA ALA A 185 -17.54 -9.92 -2.34
C ALA A 185 -17.95 -8.44 -2.27
N GLY A 186 -17.05 -7.54 -2.69
CA GLY A 186 -17.35 -6.11 -2.82
C GLY A 186 -18.49 -5.84 -3.76
N LEU A 187 -18.48 -6.43 -4.96
CA LEU A 187 -19.54 -6.27 -5.94
C LEU A 187 -20.87 -6.84 -5.43
N ALA A 188 -20.87 -8.02 -4.83
CA ALA A 188 -22.07 -8.62 -4.25
C ALA A 188 -22.70 -7.75 -3.16
N LEU A 189 -21.90 -7.15 -2.27
CA LEU A 189 -22.38 -6.21 -1.26
C LEU A 189 -22.84 -4.89 -1.88
N PHE A 190 -22.15 -4.39 -2.90
CA PHE A 190 -22.53 -3.20 -3.62
C PHE A 190 -23.91 -3.35 -4.28
N GLU A 191 -24.17 -4.46 -4.94
CA GLU A 191 -25.45 -4.75 -5.60
C GLU A 191 -26.59 -4.95 -4.59
N ARG A 192 -26.31 -5.61 -3.46
CA ARG A 192 -27.32 -5.98 -2.47
C ARG A 192 -27.65 -4.85 -1.49
N GLU A 193 -26.66 -4.10 -1.02
CA GLU A 193 -26.80 -3.17 0.10
C GLU A 193 -26.57 -1.71 -0.29
N ARG A 194 -25.96 -1.44 -1.43
CA ARG A 194 -25.65 -0.07 -1.91
C ARG A 194 -24.96 0.79 -0.87
N PRO A 195 -23.83 0.34 -0.29
CA PRO A 195 -23.11 1.14 0.70
C PRO A 195 -22.67 2.49 0.12
N ASP A 196 -22.60 3.51 0.97
CA ASP A 196 -22.19 4.86 0.56
C ASP A 196 -20.70 4.92 0.22
N VAL A 197 -19.87 4.17 0.94
CA VAL A 197 -18.42 4.12 0.73
C VAL A 197 -17.90 2.71 0.84
N MET A 198 -17.06 2.32 -0.12
CA MET A 198 -16.32 1.07 -0.07
C MET A 198 -14.81 1.32 -0.22
N TYR A 199 -13.99 0.60 0.54
CA TYR A 199 -12.56 0.53 0.36
C TYR A 199 -12.13 -0.93 0.18
N LEU A 200 -11.56 -1.23 -0.99
CA LEU A 200 -11.16 -2.57 -1.42
C LEU A 200 -9.65 -2.60 -1.61
N SER A 201 -8.94 -3.32 -0.74
CA SER A 201 -7.48 -3.45 -0.78
C SER A 201 -7.07 -4.85 -1.22
N LEU A 202 -6.37 -4.93 -2.33
CA LEU A 202 -5.97 -6.18 -2.99
C LEU A 202 -4.64 -6.70 -2.44
N THR A 203 -4.03 -7.70 -3.10
CA THR A 203 -2.71 -8.24 -2.78
C THR A 203 -1.79 -8.20 -4.00
N ASP A 204 -0.51 -8.08 -3.75
CA ASP A 204 0.59 -7.95 -4.71
C ASP A 204 1.19 -9.28 -5.19
N TYR A 205 0.47 -10.39 -4.99
CA TYR A 205 0.96 -11.72 -5.37
C TYR A 205 1.42 -11.80 -6.83
N ILE A 206 0.63 -11.23 -7.76
CA ILE A 206 0.97 -11.18 -9.18
C ILE A 206 2.18 -10.28 -9.43
N GLN A 207 2.23 -9.12 -8.80
CA GLN A 207 3.26 -8.11 -9.01
C GLN A 207 4.64 -8.58 -8.57
N HIS A 208 4.71 -9.45 -7.54
CA HIS A 208 5.96 -10.09 -7.11
C HIS A 208 6.49 -11.11 -8.11
N LYS A 209 5.66 -11.73 -8.92
CA LYS A 209 6.03 -12.86 -9.79
C LYS A 209 6.06 -12.51 -11.28
N HIS A 210 5.17 -11.63 -11.71
CA HIS A 210 4.92 -11.38 -13.13
C HIS A 210 5.11 -9.88 -13.43
N PRO A 211 6.08 -9.51 -14.27
CA PRO A 211 6.29 -8.11 -14.67
C PRO A 211 5.14 -7.60 -15.56
N PRO A 212 5.05 -6.26 -15.75
CA PRO A 212 4.13 -5.68 -16.72
C PRO A 212 4.29 -6.28 -18.11
N GLY A 213 3.16 -6.67 -18.73
CA GLY A 213 3.13 -7.30 -20.06
C GLY A 213 3.24 -8.82 -20.05
N ASP A 214 3.58 -9.44 -18.92
CA ASP A 214 3.47 -10.89 -18.77
C ASP A 214 2.02 -11.35 -19.02
N PRO A 215 1.77 -12.46 -19.73
CA PRO A 215 0.42 -12.95 -19.98
C PRO A 215 -0.40 -13.17 -18.70
N VAL A 216 0.20 -13.69 -17.62
CA VAL A 216 -0.48 -13.91 -16.35
C VAL A 216 -0.86 -12.58 -15.70
N ALA A 217 0.05 -11.58 -15.74
CA ALA A 217 -0.26 -10.24 -15.27
C ALA A 217 -1.40 -9.62 -16.10
N ASN A 218 -1.36 -9.72 -17.42
CA ASN A 218 -2.41 -9.18 -18.28
C ASN A 218 -3.78 -9.83 -18.02
N GLU A 219 -3.86 -11.13 -17.75
CA GLU A 219 -5.11 -11.81 -17.38
C GLU A 219 -5.61 -11.34 -15.99
N PHE A 220 -4.71 -11.13 -15.02
CA PHE A 220 -5.07 -10.55 -13.73
C PHE A 220 -5.69 -9.15 -13.89
N TYR A 221 -5.08 -8.29 -14.72
CA TYR A 221 -5.64 -6.97 -15.00
C TYR A 221 -6.93 -7.01 -15.84
N ALA A 222 -7.15 -8.05 -16.65
CA ALA A 222 -8.42 -8.28 -17.32
C ALA A 222 -9.54 -8.64 -16.30
N MET A 223 -9.23 -9.47 -15.32
CA MET A 223 -10.13 -9.77 -14.20
C MET A 223 -10.49 -8.50 -13.43
N LEU A 224 -9.50 -7.67 -13.04
CA LEU A 224 -9.74 -6.39 -12.37
C LEU A 224 -10.67 -5.49 -13.20
N ASP A 225 -10.38 -5.36 -14.51
CA ASP A 225 -11.14 -4.52 -15.45
C ASP A 225 -12.62 -4.93 -15.53
N HIS A 226 -12.90 -6.23 -15.47
CA HIS A 226 -14.27 -6.78 -15.43
C HIS A 226 -15.06 -6.24 -14.21
N TYR A 227 -14.47 -6.31 -13.02
CA TYR A 227 -15.11 -5.79 -11.80
C TYR A 227 -15.23 -4.26 -11.82
N PHE A 228 -14.23 -3.56 -12.33
CA PHE A 228 -14.29 -2.10 -12.45
C PHE A 228 -15.42 -1.64 -13.39
N ASP A 229 -15.61 -2.35 -14.49
CA ASP A 229 -16.72 -2.10 -15.41
C ASP A 229 -18.08 -2.39 -14.74
N ALA A 230 -18.15 -3.43 -13.91
CA ALA A 230 -19.39 -3.74 -13.17
C ALA A 230 -19.75 -2.64 -12.14
N PHE A 231 -18.78 -2.15 -11.35
CA PHE A 231 -19.01 -1.02 -10.44
C PHE A 231 -19.40 0.26 -11.18
N ASP A 232 -18.74 0.58 -12.30
CA ASP A 232 -19.06 1.74 -13.13
C ASP A 232 -20.49 1.66 -13.69
N ARG A 233 -20.88 0.52 -14.28
CA ARG A 233 -22.25 0.26 -14.76
C ARG A 233 -23.29 0.30 -13.65
N GLY A 234 -22.91 -0.12 -12.44
CA GLY A 234 -23.75 0.00 -11.26
C GLY A 234 -23.92 1.43 -10.75
N GLY A 235 -23.24 2.41 -11.34
CA GLY A 235 -23.35 3.84 -11.02
C GLY A 235 -22.42 4.31 -9.90
N ALA A 236 -21.42 3.50 -9.49
CA ALA A 236 -20.45 3.93 -8.51
C ALA A 236 -19.53 5.04 -9.06
N ILE A 237 -19.09 5.95 -8.20
CA ILE A 237 -17.89 6.74 -8.40
C ILE A 237 -16.73 5.82 -8.03
N LEU A 238 -15.97 5.39 -9.03
CA LEU A 238 -14.86 4.47 -8.85
C LEU A 238 -13.53 5.22 -8.87
N GLY A 239 -12.76 5.09 -7.80
CA GLY A 239 -11.38 5.56 -7.70
C GLY A 239 -10.41 4.39 -7.62
N ILE A 240 -9.38 4.38 -8.46
CA ILE A 240 -8.38 3.32 -8.54
C ILE A 240 -7.01 3.93 -8.31
N THR A 241 -6.27 3.37 -7.34
CA THR A 241 -4.88 3.73 -7.07
C THR A 241 -4.11 2.48 -6.63
N ALA A 242 -2.85 2.67 -6.27
CA ALA A 242 -2.03 1.66 -5.63
C ALA A 242 -1.36 2.24 -4.38
N ASP A 243 -0.97 1.37 -3.49
CA ASP A 243 -0.16 1.74 -2.32
C ASP A 243 1.31 1.94 -2.70
N HIS A 244 1.83 1.19 -3.66
CA HIS A 244 3.17 1.34 -4.24
C HIS A 244 3.27 0.66 -5.61
N GLY A 245 4.41 0.87 -6.28
CA GLY A 245 4.81 0.10 -7.46
C GLY A 245 5.68 -1.11 -7.10
N MET A 246 6.26 -1.75 -8.13
CA MET A 246 7.08 -2.95 -7.98
C MET A 246 8.19 -2.96 -9.03
N ASN A 247 9.45 -3.20 -8.64
CA ASN A 247 10.56 -3.27 -9.56
C ASN A 247 11.29 -4.62 -9.51
N ALA A 248 11.90 -5.01 -10.63
CA ALA A 248 12.85 -6.11 -10.65
C ALA A 248 14.09 -5.75 -9.82
N LYS A 249 14.55 -6.70 -8.99
CA LYS A 249 15.67 -6.56 -8.06
C LYS A 249 16.72 -7.64 -8.29
N SER A 250 16.91 -7.98 -9.55
CA SER A 250 17.86 -9.00 -9.98
C SER A 250 18.88 -8.43 -10.96
N ARG A 251 20.09 -8.98 -10.92
CA ARG A 251 21.14 -8.71 -11.90
C ARG A 251 20.78 -9.32 -13.26
N ALA A 252 21.57 -9.02 -14.29
CA ALA A 252 21.36 -9.54 -15.62
C ALA A 252 21.45 -11.09 -15.72
N ASP A 253 22.14 -11.73 -14.78
CA ASP A 253 22.23 -13.19 -14.67
C ASP A 253 21.06 -13.82 -13.89
N GLY A 254 20.07 -13.01 -13.44
CA GLY A 254 18.92 -13.45 -12.68
C GLY A 254 19.16 -13.55 -11.17
N THR A 255 20.38 -13.36 -10.69
CA THR A 255 20.68 -13.41 -9.24
C THR A 255 20.13 -12.16 -8.53
N PRO A 256 19.64 -12.28 -7.28
CA PRO A 256 19.21 -11.14 -6.49
C PRO A 256 20.31 -10.08 -6.31
N ASN A 257 19.95 -8.82 -6.51
CA ASN A 257 20.86 -7.69 -6.35
C ASN A 257 20.72 -7.07 -4.96
N VAL A 258 21.50 -7.58 -4.00
CA VAL A 258 21.34 -7.25 -2.57
C VAL A 258 22.55 -6.48 -2.05
N VAL A 259 22.30 -5.40 -1.30
CA VAL A 259 23.28 -4.72 -0.44
C VAL A 259 23.01 -5.10 1.00
N TYR A 260 23.92 -5.82 1.63
CA TYR A 260 23.82 -6.23 3.04
C TYR A 260 24.39 -5.16 3.96
N LEU A 261 23.53 -4.57 4.79
CA LEU A 261 23.86 -3.39 5.58
C LEU A 261 24.60 -3.71 6.88
N THR A 262 24.27 -4.80 7.58
CA THR A 262 24.87 -5.11 8.89
C THR A 262 26.39 -5.25 8.80
N PRO A 263 26.98 -6.07 7.89
CA PRO A 263 28.42 -6.18 7.80
C PRO A 263 29.10 -4.84 7.46
N LEU A 264 28.49 -4.03 6.59
CA LEU A 264 29.01 -2.72 6.22
C LEU A 264 29.06 -1.77 7.42
N VAL A 265 27.99 -1.72 8.21
CA VAL A 265 27.89 -0.80 9.35
C VAL A 265 28.75 -1.29 10.50
N GLU A 266 28.70 -2.57 10.86
CA GLU A 266 29.48 -3.13 11.97
C GLU A 266 30.99 -3.08 11.73
N SER A 267 31.43 -3.11 10.48
CA SER A 267 32.87 -2.90 10.16
C SER A 267 33.39 -1.52 10.62
N MET A 268 32.50 -0.56 10.81
CA MET A 268 32.83 0.80 11.26
C MET A 268 32.61 1.00 12.75
N VAL A 269 31.47 0.53 13.26
CA VAL A 269 31.04 0.85 14.63
C VAL A 269 31.32 -0.27 15.62
N GLY A 270 31.67 -1.45 15.14
CA GLY A 270 31.87 -2.67 15.95
C GLY A 270 30.67 -3.59 15.93
N SER A 271 30.89 -4.87 16.15
CA SER A 271 29.85 -5.90 16.17
C SER A 271 28.81 -5.62 17.27
N GLY A 272 27.52 -5.74 16.92
CA GLY A 272 26.41 -5.50 17.83
C GLY A 272 26.17 -4.03 18.18
N GLN A 273 26.93 -3.08 17.62
CA GLN A 273 26.77 -1.64 17.88
C GLN A 273 25.77 -0.96 16.94
N ALA A 274 25.17 -1.71 16.03
CA ALA A 274 24.12 -1.23 15.13
C ALA A 274 23.00 -2.26 15.00
N ARG A 275 21.78 -1.78 14.84
CA ARG A 275 20.61 -2.60 14.53
C ARG A 275 20.01 -2.14 13.21
N VAL A 276 20.07 -2.98 12.21
CA VAL A 276 19.41 -2.77 10.91
C VAL A 276 17.97 -3.27 10.98
N ILE A 277 17.02 -2.42 10.66
CA ILE A 277 15.61 -2.74 10.55
C ILE A 277 15.19 -2.63 9.09
N LEU A 278 14.64 -3.70 8.56
CA LEU A 278 13.95 -3.74 7.28
C LEU A 278 12.44 -3.66 7.57
N PRO A 279 11.79 -2.52 7.37
CA PRO A 279 10.39 -2.31 7.78
C PRO A 279 9.38 -2.92 6.81
N ILE A 280 9.75 -3.96 6.10
CA ILE A 280 8.93 -4.73 5.17
C ILE A 280 8.71 -6.14 5.73
N THR A 281 7.52 -6.68 5.49
CA THR A 281 7.22 -8.10 5.66
C THR A 281 6.47 -8.57 4.43
N ASP A 282 7.11 -9.41 3.66
CA ASP A 282 6.54 -9.92 2.43
C ASP A 282 6.47 -11.45 2.51
N PRO A 283 5.27 -12.02 2.57
CA PRO A 283 5.08 -13.47 2.69
C PRO A 283 5.43 -14.23 1.41
N TYR A 284 5.56 -13.56 0.27
CA TYR A 284 5.85 -14.19 -1.02
C TYR A 284 7.36 -14.34 -1.29
N VAL A 285 8.18 -13.64 -0.53
CA VAL A 285 9.63 -13.86 -0.48
C VAL A 285 9.90 -14.78 0.69
N VAL A 286 10.42 -15.96 0.42
CA VAL A 286 10.47 -17.12 1.33
C VAL A 286 11.33 -16.90 2.57
N HIS A 287 11.87 -15.76 2.81
CA HIS A 287 12.59 -15.46 4.01
C HIS A 287 12.34 -14.12 4.56
N HIS A 288 12.02 -14.23 5.73
CA HIS A 288 11.56 -13.22 6.60
C HIS A 288 12.60 -12.18 6.99
N GLY A 289 12.23 -10.95 7.15
CA GLY A 289 13.01 -9.76 7.06
C GLY A 289 13.14 -9.47 5.57
N ALA A 290 12.01 -9.44 4.92
CA ALA A 290 11.86 -9.32 3.50
C ALA A 290 12.78 -8.24 2.93
N LEU A 291 13.41 -8.55 1.81
CA LEU A 291 14.30 -7.65 1.10
C LEU A 291 13.50 -6.54 0.44
N GLY A 292 13.74 -5.31 0.85
CA GLY A 292 13.06 -4.13 0.30
C GLY A 292 14.03 -3.02 -0.06
N SER A 293 13.51 -1.93 -0.59
CA SER A 293 14.33 -0.78 -1.03
C SER A 293 14.51 0.30 0.04
N PHE A 294 14.09 0.03 1.27
CA PHE A 294 14.16 0.97 2.39
C PHE A 294 14.62 0.25 3.67
N ALA A 295 15.52 0.88 4.42
CA ALA A 295 15.97 0.40 5.71
C ALA A 295 16.18 1.56 6.68
N THR A 296 16.11 1.26 7.99
CA THR A 296 16.53 2.19 9.04
C THR A 296 17.55 1.51 9.95
N ILE A 297 18.47 2.29 10.49
CA ILE A 297 19.57 1.79 11.32
C ILE A 297 19.55 2.54 12.65
N HIS A 298 19.49 1.80 13.74
CA HIS A 298 19.67 2.29 15.09
C HIS A 298 21.12 2.08 15.50
N LEU A 299 21.77 3.09 16.02
CA LEU A 299 23.17 3.06 16.45
C LEU A 299 23.26 3.11 17.98
N SER A 300 24.19 2.35 18.57
CA SER A 300 24.45 2.43 20.01
C SER A 300 25.03 3.79 20.42
N ARG A 301 25.64 4.51 19.49
CA ARG A 301 26.22 5.85 19.66
C ARG A 301 25.80 6.73 18.49
N ALA A 302 25.01 7.75 18.77
CA ALA A 302 24.51 8.70 17.75
C ALA A 302 25.68 9.42 17.01
N ASP A 303 26.82 9.65 17.68
CA ASP A 303 28.00 10.28 17.08
C ASP A 303 28.60 9.51 15.89
N ASP A 304 28.30 8.23 15.77
CA ASP A 304 28.75 7.39 14.64
C ASP A 304 27.94 7.65 13.36
N ALA A 305 26.78 8.32 13.43
CA ALA A 305 25.87 8.48 12.30
C ALA A 305 26.53 9.11 11.08
N SER A 306 27.26 10.21 11.25
CA SER A 306 27.91 10.91 10.12
C SER A 306 28.90 10.02 9.36
N ARG A 307 29.66 9.17 10.06
CA ARG A 307 30.62 8.22 9.46
C ARG A 307 29.87 7.10 8.72
N VAL A 308 28.82 6.58 9.31
CA VAL A 308 27.96 5.54 8.70
C VAL A 308 27.30 6.09 7.43
N ILE A 309 26.72 7.29 7.49
CA ILE A 309 26.09 7.96 6.34
C ILE A 309 27.09 8.14 5.19
N ALA A 310 28.28 8.68 5.47
CA ALA A 310 29.30 8.89 4.45
C ALA A 310 29.73 7.57 3.76
N ARG A 311 29.85 6.50 4.52
CA ARG A 311 30.20 5.19 3.97
C ARG A 311 29.08 4.59 3.13
N LEU A 312 27.85 4.63 3.62
CA LEU A 312 26.69 4.09 2.92
C LEU A 312 26.40 4.87 1.64
N ALA A 313 26.52 6.20 1.66
CA ALA A 313 26.36 7.04 0.47
C ALA A 313 27.40 6.76 -0.63
N ALA A 314 28.57 6.21 -0.27
CA ALA A 314 29.59 5.77 -1.21
C ALA A 314 29.46 4.30 -1.62
N THR A 315 28.41 3.60 -1.16
CA THR A 315 28.21 2.17 -1.44
C THR A 315 27.39 2.02 -2.73
N PRO A 316 27.89 1.31 -3.75
CA PRO A 316 27.11 1.03 -4.96
C PRO A 316 25.80 0.32 -4.62
N GLY A 317 24.71 0.75 -5.27
CA GLY A 317 23.36 0.24 -5.02
C GLY A 317 22.58 0.99 -3.93
N VAL A 318 23.21 1.98 -3.27
CA VAL A 318 22.56 2.87 -2.33
C VAL A 318 22.27 4.21 -3.05
N ALA A 319 20.99 4.61 -3.13
CA ALA A 319 20.58 5.84 -3.82
C ALA A 319 20.55 7.06 -2.89
N GLU A 320 19.98 6.92 -1.71
CA GLU A 320 19.81 8.02 -0.76
C GLU A 320 20.13 7.53 0.67
N VAL A 321 20.84 8.37 1.44
CA VAL A 321 21.12 8.13 2.86
C VAL A 321 20.93 9.43 3.63
N TYR A 322 20.24 9.37 4.75
CA TYR A 322 19.95 10.52 5.60
C TYR A 322 20.17 10.18 7.07
N ASP A 323 20.49 11.20 7.87
CA ASP A 323 20.26 11.09 9.31
C ASP A 323 18.76 10.98 9.61
N GLY A 324 18.41 10.47 10.78
CA GLY A 324 17.01 10.26 11.19
C GLY A 324 16.13 11.50 11.01
N PRO A 325 16.49 12.66 11.59
CA PRO A 325 15.69 13.89 11.44
C PRO A 325 15.50 14.33 9.99
N THR A 326 16.57 14.35 9.20
CA THR A 326 16.52 14.76 7.78
C THR A 326 15.67 13.79 6.95
N GLY A 327 15.86 12.49 7.13
CA GLY A 327 15.08 11.48 6.42
C GLY A 327 13.62 11.46 6.82
N CYS A 328 13.32 11.66 8.12
CA CYS A 328 11.94 11.81 8.58
C CYS A 328 11.26 13.05 7.98
N ALA A 329 11.94 14.17 7.90
CA ALA A 329 11.42 15.37 7.24
C ALA A 329 11.23 15.15 5.73
N ARG A 330 12.19 14.50 5.07
CA ARG A 330 12.18 14.20 3.62
C ARG A 330 11.01 13.31 3.20
N PHE A 331 10.68 12.31 4.02
CA PHE A 331 9.68 11.28 3.71
C PHE A 331 8.41 11.40 4.54
N GLU A 332 8.26 12.47 5.36
CA GLU A 332 7.11 12.71 6.23
C GLU A 332 6.84 11.52 7.17
N LEU A 333 7.89 11.06 7.89
CA LEU A 333 7.85 9.91 8.79
C LEU A 333 7.82 10.31 10.28
N PRO A 334 7.26 9.48 11.17
CA PRO A 334 7.25 9.72 12.60
C PRO A 334 8.65 9.47 13.20
N ALA A 335 9.33 10.53 13.63
CA ALA A 335 10.73 10.48 14.07
C ALA A 335 10.99 9.54 15.27
N ASP A 336 9.97 9.31 16.10
CA ASP A 336 10.06 8.41 17.27
C ASP A 336 9.95 6.91 16.90
N ARG A 337 9.79 6.58 15.63
CA ARG A 337 9.63 5.19 15.13
C ARG A 337 10.69 4.78 14.11
N LEU A 338 11.64 5.65 13.83
CA LEU A 338 12.74 5.43 12.89
C LEU A 338 14.08 5.42 13.65
N GLY A 339 15.11 4.92 12.98
CA GLY A 339 16.47 4.90 13.53
C GLY A 339 17.25 6.18 13.25
N ASP A 340 18.54 6.15 13.62
CA ASP A 340 19.48 7.25 13.47
C ASP A 340 19.88 7.50 12.01
N VAL A 341 19.77 6.47 11.16
CA VAL A 341 20.10 6.54 9.72
C VAL A 341 19.00 5.89 8.91
N ILE A 342 18.60 6.55 7.83
CA ILE A 342 17.62 6.06 6.84
C ILE A 342 18.38 5.82 5.53
N VAL A 343 18.14 4.65 4.92
CA VAL A 343 18.81 4.19 3.70
C VAL A 343 17.77 3.80 2.65
N VAL A 344 17.94 4.28 1.43
CA VAL A 344 17.10 3.92 0.26
C VAL A 344 18.01 3.35 -0.83
N SER A 345 17.63 2.24 -1.43
CA SER A 345 18.39 1.60 -2.50
C SER A 345 18.09 2.20 -3.88
N GLU A 346 18.97 1.93 -4.83
CA GLU A 346 18.70 2.13 -6.26
C GLU A 346 17.56 1.22 -6.74
N ARG A 347 17.02 1.53 -7.91
CA ARG A 347 15.81 0.91 -8.47
C ARG A 347 15.89 -0.61 -8.56
N ASP A 348 17.04 -1.15 -8.97
CA ASP A 348 17.27 -2.58 -9.22
C ASP A 348 17.96 -3.30 -8.05
N VAL A 349 18.02 -2.65 -6.89
CA VAL A 349 18.69 -3.13 -5.69
C VAL A 349 17.70 -3.28 -4.53
N VAL A 350 17.93 -4.27 -3.68
CA VAL A 350 17.29 -4.40 -2.36
C VAL A 350 18.35 -4.31 -1.25
N LEU A 351 17.88 -3.90 -0.08
CA LEU A 351 18.66 -3.86 1.15
C LEU A 351 18.37 -5.12 1.96
N GLY A 352 19.41 -5.73 2.50
CA GLY A 352 19.35 -6.89 3.40
C GLY A 352 20.06 -6.63 4.73
N LYS A 353 19.76 -7.45 5.75
CA LYS A 353 20.49 -7.40 7.03
C LYS A 353 21.91 -7.97 6.83
N ALA A 354 22.00 -9.26 6.62
CA ALA A 354 23.25 -10.00 6.39
C ALA A 354 22.95 -11.23 5.52
N PRO A 355 23.91 -11.81 4.78
CA PRO A 355 23.65 -12.95 3.90
C PRO A 355 22.98 -14.13 4.60
N GLU A 356 23.39 -14.44 5.82
CA GLU A 356 22.84 -15.52 6.63
C GLU A 356 21.42 -15.27 7.16
N ALA A 357 20.96 -14.03 7.11
CA ALA A 357 19.60 -13.67 7.51
C ALA A 357 18.56 -13.84 6.39
N HIS A 358 19.01 -14.14 5.16
CA HIS A 358 18.16 -14.23 3.99
C HIS A 358 18.52 -15.46 3.15
N ASP A 359 17.76 -16.54 3.29
CA ASP A 359 17.93 -17.73 2.45
C ASP A 359 17.25 -17.52 1.08
N LEU A 360 18.00 -17.14 0.08
CA LEU A 360 17.53 -16.88 -1.27
C LEU A 360 17.48 -18.14 -2.16
N SER A 361 17.86 -19.32 -1.63
CA SER A 361 17.91 -20.59 -2.37
C SER A 361 16.52 -21.09 -2.83
N LEU A 362 15.46 -20.58 -2.20
CA LEU A 362 14.08 -20.96 -2.48
C LEU A 362 13.39 -20.04 -3.51
N LEU A 363 14.04 -18.96 -3.94
CA LEU A 363 13.50 -18.14 -5.03
C LEU A 363 13.40 -18.96 -6.30
N ARG A 364 12.23 -18.96 -6.94
CA ARG A 364 11.95 -19.67 -8.19
C ARG A 364 11.90 -18.71 -9.39
N GLU A 365 11.45 -17.49 -9.16
CA GLU A 365 11.39 -16.40 -10.14
C GLU A 365 12.42 -15.32 -9.77
N PRO A 366 12.84 -14.47 -10.73
CA PRO A 366 13.68 -13.32 -10.44
C PRO A 366 13.03 -12.42 -9.37
N LEU A 367 13.84 -12.00 -8.39
CA LEU A 367 13.36 -11.17 -7.28
C LEU A 367 12.72 -9.88 -7.79
N ARG A 368 11.51 -9.62 -7.34
CA ARG A 368 10.82 -8.33 -7.48
C ARG A 368 10.47 -7.83 -6.08
N SER A 369 10.67 -6.54 -5.83
CA SER A 369 10.38 -5.94 -4.53
C SER A 369 10.15 -4.43 -4.65
N HIS A 370 9.91 -3.80 -3.51
CA HIS A 370 9.48 -2.42 -3.41
C HIS A 370 10.00 -1.76 -2.12
N GLY A 371 9.57 -0.53 -1.84
CA GLY A 371 9.86 0.18 -0.58
C GLY A 371 10.58 1.50 -0.75
N GLY A 372 11.21 1.74 -1.89
CA GLY A 372 11.99 2.93 -2.17
C GLY A 372 11.25 4.02 -2.94
N VAL A 373 12.00 5.04 -3.33
CA VAL A 373 11.50 6.16 -4.14
C VAL A 373 11.16 5.70 -5.56
N SER A 374 11.83 4.68 -6.07
CA SER A 374 11.60 4.12 -7.42
C SER A 374 10.24 3.42 -7.55
N GLU A 375 9.63 2.97 -6.45
CA GLU A 375 8.31 2.35 -6.40
C GLU A 375 7.20 3.33 -5.98
N GLN A 376 7.51 4.62 -5.89
CA GLN A 376 6.59 5.66 -5.40
C GLN A 376 5.52 6.06 -6.43
N THR A 377 5.80 5.91 -7.73
CA THR A 377 4.87 6.32 -8.78
C THR A 377 3.78 5.28 -8.98
N VAL A 378 2.52 5.70 -8.79
CA VAL A 378 1.33 4.83 -8.84
C VAL A 378 0.24 5.41 -9.74
N PRO A 379 -0.68 4.59 -10.28
CA PRO A 379 -1.83 5.06 -11.02
C PRO A 379 -2.78 5.84 -10.09
N PHE A 380 -3.49 6.81 -10.68
CA PHE A 380 -4.56 7.55 -10.04
C PHE A 380 -5.66 7.77 -11.06
N VAL A 381 -6.73 6.99 -10.98
CA VAL A 381 -7.78 6.92 -11.99
C VAL A 381 -9.14 7.06 -11.33
N LEU A 382 -9.99 7.92 -11.92
CA LEU A 382 -11.41 8.00 -11.59
C LEU A 382 -12.23 7.72 -12.86
N ASN A 383 -13.32 6.97 -12.72
CA ASN A 383 -14.25 6.72 -13.83
C ASN A 383 -15.07 7.95 -14.22
N ARG A 384 -15.08 8.99 -13.40
CA ARG A 384 -15.78 10.27 -13.63
C ARG A 384 -14.79 11.38 -13.98
N ALA A 385 -15.24 12.33 -14.81
CA ALA A 385 -14.50 13.57 -15.07
C ALA A 385 -14.54 14.48 -13.83
N LEU A 386 -13.53 15.33 -13.70
CA LEU A 386 -13.55 16.35 -12.64
C LEU A 386 -14.57 17.44 -12.97
N VAL A 387 -15.13 18.05 -11.94
CA VAL A 387 -15.98 19.25 -12.08
C VAL A 387 -15.21 20.30 -12.88
N SER A 388 -15.92 20.94 -13.83
CA SER A 388 -15.33 21.98 -14.71
C SER A 388 -14.64 23.08 -13.88
N GLY A 389 -13.42 23.42 -14.27
CA GLY A 389 -12.57 24.39 -13.56
C GLY A 389 -11.71 23.80 -12.41
N THR A 390 -11.91 22.55 -12.05
CA THR A 390 -11.02 21.86 -11.09
C THR A 390 -9.68 21.58 -11.77
N ARG A 391 -8.59 22.08 -11.18
CA ARG A 391 -7.22 21.73 -11.61
C ARG A 391 -6.73 20.52 -10.85
N ALA A 392 -6.09 19.59 -11.57
CA ALA A 392 -5.31 18.55 -10.92
C ALA A 392 -4.16 19.19 -10.13
N GLY A 393 -3.90 18.68 -8.93
CA GLY A 393 -2.70 19.06 -8.19
C GLY A 393 -1.43 18.68 -8.94
N THR A 394 -0.39 19.50 -8.86
CA THR A 394 0.91 19.22 -9.51
C THR A 394 1.72 18.15 -8.74
N ASP A 395 1.37 17.90 -7.47
CA ASP A 395 2.05 16.98 -6.57
C ASP A 395 1.03 16.05 -5.90
N LEU A 396 0.36 15.24 -6.72
CA LEU A 396 -0.73 14.38 -6.28
C LEU A 396 -0.18 13.18 -5.51
N ARG A 397 -0.83 12.89 -4.39
CA ARG A 397 -0.52 11.72 -3.56
C ARG A 397 -1.63 10.66 -3.73
N ASN A 398 -1.27 9.38 -3.60
CA ASN A 398 -2.27 8.31 -3.65
C ASN A 398 -3.39 8.51 -2.60
N PHE A 399 -3.08 9.10 -1.47
CA PHE A 399 -4.04 9.40 -0.41
C PHE A 399 -4.96 10.62 -0.69
N ASP A 400 -4.85 11.26 -1.85
CA ASP A 400 -5.80 12.26 -2.31
C ASP A 400 -7.03 11.62 -3.00
N ILE A 401 -7.04 10.30 -3.21
CA ILE A 401 -8.06 9.61 -4.00
C ILE A 401 -9.48 9.83 -3.44
N PHE A 402 -9.65 9.78 -2.11
CA PHE A 402 -10.94 10.07 -1.48
C PHE A 402 -11.34 11.54 -1.62
N ASP A 403 -10.42 12.49 -1.51
CA ASP A 403 -10.71 13.91 -1.76
C ASP A 403 -11.21 14.13 -3.18
N TYR A 404 -10.57 13.49 -4.14
CA TYR A 404 -10.99 13.59 -5.53
C TYR A 404 -12.35 12.93 -5.77
N ALA A 405 -12.56 11.72 -5.28
CA ALA A 405 -13.82 10.99 -5.48
C ALA A 405 -15.02 11.66 -4.77
N LEU A 406 -14.82 12.22 -3.58
CA LEU A 406 -15.90 12.82 -2.80
C LEU A 406 -16.13 14.31 -3.09
N ASN A 407 -15.07 15.06 -3.45
CA ASN A 407 -15.14 16.51 -3.53
C ASN A 407 -15.07 17.06 -4.95
N ARG A 408 -14.44 16.33 -5.91
CA ARG A 408 -13.97 16.93 -7.16
C ARG A 408 -14.53 16.33 -8.44
N VAL A 409 -15.26 15.22 -8.39
CA VAL A 409 -15.93 14.64 -9.57
C VAL A 409 -17.31 15.27 -9.81
N ALA A 410 -17.74 15.21 -11.10
CA ALA A 410 -19.02 15.72 -11.56
C ALA A 410 -20.15 14.71 -11.27
#